data_46c013875174081577bda4fcf7c6efe9
#
_entry.id   46c013875174081577bda4fcf7c6efe9
#
_cell.length_a   1.000
_cell.length_b   1.000
_cell.length_c   1.000
_cell.angle_alpha   90.00
_cell.angle_beta   90.00
_cell.angle_gamma   90.00
#
_symmetry.space_group_name_H-M   'P 1'
#
loop_
_entity.id
_entity.type
_entity.pdbx_description
1 polymer ?
#
loop_
_entity_poly.entity_id
_entity_poly.type
_entity_poly.pdbx_seq_one_letter_code
_entity_poly.pdbx_strand_id
1 'polypeptide(L)'
;MNEALDIARTAFATGDVPVGAIVINKDGVVIGKGSNEREANSDPTAHAEVVAIRNAATRLQNSRLDGCTLIVTLEPCAMCAGAIAQSRISHLIFGAWDEKAGAVGSVWDVLRDPRSIFKVEVTSGVLENECAALLKEFFSDK
;
A
#
# COMPACT_ATOMS: atom_id res chain seq x y z
N MET A 1 8.97 0.55 7.02
CA MET A 1 8.26 1.81 6.67
C MET A 1 9.19 2.88 6.08
N ASN A 2 10.40 3.05 6.56
CA ASN A 2 11.31 4.05 5.98
C ASN A 2 11.58 3.85 4.50
N GLU A 3 11.75 2.60 4.06
CA GLU A 3 11.94 2.30 2.64
C GLU A 3 10.70 2.67 1.82
N ALA A 4 9.51 2.40 2.35
CA ALA A 4 8.26 2.78 1.69
C ALA A 4 8.15 4.30 1.57
N LEU A 5 8.59 5.06 2.58
CA LEU A 5 8.63 6.53 2.52
C LEU A 5 9.58 7.03 1.45
N ASP A 6 10.75 6.41 1.32
CA ASP A 6 11.72 6.80 0.29
C ASP A 6 11.13 6.57 -1.11
N ILE A 7 10.42 5.46 -1.29
CA ILE A 7 9.73 5.16 -2.55
C ILE A 7 8.62 6.18 -2.81
N ALA A 8 7.86 6.55 -1.78
CA ALA A 8 6.79 7.54 -1.89
C ALA A 8 7.29 8.87 -2.45
N ARG A 9 8.49 9.30 -2.02
CA ARG A 9 9.07 10.57 -2.48
C ARG A 9 9.33 10.61 -3.97
N THR A 10 9.53 9.47 -4.61
CA THR A 10 9.76 9.42 -6.06
C THR A 10 8.53 9.87 -6.87
N ALA A 11 7.34 9.78 -6.29
CA ALA A 11 6.11 10.16 -6.97
C ALA A 11 6.00 11.68 -7.22
N PHE A 12 6.72 12.50 -6.47
CA PHE A 12 6.73 13.95 -6.69
C PHE A 12 7.19 14.31 -8.11
N ALA A 13 8.10 13.52 -8.67
CA ALA A 13 8.67 13.79 -10.00
C ALA A 13 7.62 13.72 -11.11
N THR A 14 6.54 12.96 -10.93
CA THR A 14 5.48 12.79 -11.92
C THR A 14 4.18 13.49 -11.54
N GLY A 15 4.15 14.19 -10.40
CA GLY A 15 2.95 14.84 -9.91
C GLY A 15 1.93 13.87 -9.29
N ASP A 16 2.35 12.64 -9.01
CA ASP A 16 1.50 11.65 -8.35
C ASP A 16 1.48 11.87 -6.84
N VAL A 17 0.35 11.55 -6.21
CA VAL A 17 0.24 11.58 -4.75
C VAL A 17 1.31 10.66 -4.17
N PRO A 18 2.13 11.14 -3.20
CA PRO A 18 3.29 10.38 -2.71
C PRO A 18 2.88 9.25 -1.77
N VAL A 19 2.67 8.09 -2.34
CA VAL A 19 2.42 6.85 -1.63
C VAL A 19 3.45 5.82 -2.10
N GLY A 20 4.06 5.13 -1.16
CA GLY A 20 5.03 4.08 -1.43
C GLY A 20 4.65 2.80 -0.70
N ALA A 21 4.97 1.67 -1.33
CA ALA A 21 4.66 0.35 -0.76
C ALA A 21 5.78 -0.63 -1.06
N ILE A 22 6.00 -1.56 -0.14
CA ILE A 22 6.88 -2.70 -0.35
C ILE A 22 6.17 -3.98 0.08
N VAL A 23 6.52 -5.08 -0.55
CA VAL A 23 6.11 -6.42 -0.12
C VAL A 23 7.36 -7.13 0.36
N ILE A 24 7.32 -7.65 1.58
CA ILE A 24 8.41 -8.46 2.13
C ILE A 24 7.92 -9.89 2.34
N ASN A 25 8.83 -10.85 2.16
CA ASN A 25 8.51 -12.25 2.45
C ASN A 25 8.65 -12.53 3.96
N LYS A 26 8.41 -13.76 4.37
CA LYS A 26 8.47 -14.17 5.78
C LYS A 26 9.87 -14.03 6.40
N ASP A 27 10.91 -13.96 5.57
CA ASP A 27 12.29 -13.77 6.02
C ASP A 27 12.69 -12.29 6.05
N GLY A 28 11.75 -11.39 5.77
CA GLY A 28 11.99 -9.95 5.77
C GLY A 28 12.66 -9.42 4.50
N VAL A 29 12.76 -10.23 3.45
CA VAL A 29 13.37 -9.81 2.19
C VAL A 29 12.34 -9.06 1.34
N VAL A 30 12.72 -7.90 0.82
CA VAL A 30 11.87 -7.11 -0.08
C VAL A 30 11.78 -7.82 -1.42
N ILE A 31 10.56 -8.22 -1.80
CA ILE A 31 10.31 -8.93 -3.06
C ILE A 31 9.51 -8.11 -4.06
N GLY A 32 8.96 -6.97 -3.65
CA GLY A 32 8.25 -6.08 -4.55
C GLY A 32 8.21 -4.67 -3.98
N LYS A 33 8.29 -3.68 -4.87
CA LYS A 33 8.22 -2.26 -4.52
C LYS A 33 7.25 -1.58 -5.46
N GLY A 34 6.57 -0.53 -4.98
CA GLY A 34 5.69 0.26 -5.81
C GLY A 34 5.52 1.66 -5.28
N SER A 35 5.43 2.62 -6.19
CA SER A 35 4.97 3.97 -5.90
C SER A 35 3.67 4.20 -6.63
N ASN A 36 2.95 5.25 -6.26
CA ASN A 36 1.78 5.65 -7.02
C ASN A 36 2.22 6.12 -8.41
N GLU A 37 1.75 5.45 -9.45
CA GLU A 37 2.11 5.73 -10.84
C GLU A 37 0.87 6.05 -11.68
N ARG A 38 -0.21 6.47 -11.03
CA ARG A 38 -1.46 6.76 -11.71
C ARG A 38 -1.28 7.78 -12.84
N GLU A 39 -0.63 8.89 -12.55
CA GLU A 39 -0.38 9.94 -13.55
C GLU A 39 0.81 9.57 -14.46
N ALA A 40 1.87 9.00 -13.89
CA ALA A 40 3.05 8.61 -14.66
C ALA A 40 2.73 7.65 -15.81
N ASN A 41 1.81 6.70 -15.58
CA ASN A 41 1.47 5.65 -16.53
C ASN A 41 0.07 5.79 -17.13
N SER A 42 -0.66 6.87 -16.81
CA SER A 42 -2.07 7.03 -17.21
C SER A 42 -2.88 5.77 -16.88
N ASP A 43 -2.66 5.21 -15.70
CA ASP A 43 -3.30 3.99 -15.24
C ASP A 43 -4.06 4.27 -13.93
N PRO A 44 -5.41 4.29 -13.97
CA PRO A 44 -6.20 4.61 -12.77
C PRO A 44 -6.06 3.58 -11.65
N THR A 45 -5.53 2.39 -11.93
CA THR A 45 -5.34 1.34 -10.93
C THR A 45 -3.90 1.26 -10.41
N ALA A 46 -2.98 2.07 -10.91
CA ALA A 46 -1.57 2.00 -10.54
C ALA A 46 -1.27 2.67 -9.20
N HIS A 47 -2.02 2.32 -8.17
CA HIS A 47 -1.71 2.69 -6.80
C HIS A 47 -0.46 1.93 -6.34
N ALA A 48 0.27 2.50 -5.38
CA ALA A 48 1.51 1.91 -4.87
C ALA A 48 1.35 0.45 -4.47
N GLU A 49 0.25 0.12 -3.81
CA GLU A 49 -0.02 -1.24 -3.33
C GLU A 49 -0.17 -2.21 -4.49
N VAL A 50 -0.95 -1.83 -5.51
CA VAL A 50 -1.17 -2.67 -6.70
C VAL A 50 0.14 -2.90 -7.44
N VAL A 51 0.94 -1.84 -7.61
CA VAL A 51 2.24 -1.93 -8.27
C VAL A 51 3.19 -2.86 -7.50
N ALA A 52 3.26 -2.70 -6.17
CA ALA A 52 4.11 -3.55 -5.32
C ALA A 52 3.68 -5.02 -5.38
N ILE A 53 2.37 -5.28 -5.32
CA ILE A 53 1.81 -6.63 -5.41
C ILE A 53 2.16 -7.28 -6.76
N ARG A 54 1.97 -6.55 -7.85
CA ARG A 54 2.31 -7.04 -9.20
C ARG A 54 3.79 -7.40 -9.31
N ASN A 55 4.65 -6.53 -8.81
CA ASN A 55 6.10 -6.75 -8.86
C ASN A 55 6.51 -7.96 -8.00
N ALA A 56 5.92 -8.11 -6.83
CA ALA A 56 6.19 -9.26 -5.96
C ALA A 56 5.74 -10.58 -6.61
N ALA A 57 4.53 -10.59 -7.16
CA ALA A 57 3.97 -11.78 -7.82
C ALA A 57 4.80 -12.18 -9.04
N THR A 58 5.25 -11.22 -9.82
CA THR A 58 6.12 -11.46 -10.98
C THR A 58 7.45 -12.07 -10.53
N ARG A 59 8.05 -11.51 -9.48
CA ARG A 59 9.32 -12.03 -8.96
C ARG A 59 9.21 -13.45 -8.44
N LEU A 60 8.12 -13.76 -7.74
CA LEU A 60 7.89 -15.13 -7.21
C LEU A 60 7.31 -16.07 -8.24
N GLN A 61 6.85 -15.56 -9.40
CA GLN A 61 6.11 -16.33 -10.40
C GLN A 61 4.93 -17.05 -9.76
N ASN A 62 4.20 -16.35 -8.89
CA ASN A 62 3.09 -16.90 -8.14
C ASN A 62 2.08 -15.80 -7.84
N SER A 63 0.81 -16.03 -8.14
CA SER A 63 -0.27 -15.08 -7.82
C SER A 63 -0.64 -15.06 -6.34
N ARG A 64 -0.12 -15.98 -5.55
CA ARG A 64 -0.38 -16.07 -4.12
C ARG A 64 0.86 -15.64 -3.35
N LEU A 65 0.68 -14.62 -2.52
CA LEU A 65 1.76 -14.05 -1.70
C LEU A 65 1.60 -14.49 -0.25
N ASP A 66 1.35 -15.79 -0.05
CA ASP A 66 1.16 -16.36 1.29
C ASP A 66 2.39 -16.08 2.18
N GLY A 67 2.16 -15.68 3.41
CA GLY A 67 3.23 -15.37 4.37
C GLY A 67 3.91 -14.04 4.15
N CYS A 68 3.52 -13.27 3.12
CA CYS A 68 4.12 -11.96 2.86
C CYS A 68 3.43 -10.86 3.63
N THR A 69 4.16 -9.76 3.83
CA THR A 69 3.66 -8.54 4.46
C THR A 69 3.72 -7.41 3.45
N LEU A 70 2.65 -6.64 3.34
CA LEU A 70 2.63 -5.38 2.60
C LEU A 70 2.80 -4.23 3.58
N ILE A 71 3.76 -3.35 3.30
CA ILE A 71 4.00 -2.13 4.08
C ILE A 71 3.75 -0.95 3.15
N VAL A 72 2.83 -0.06 3.53
CA VAL A 72 2.43 1.08 2.70
C VAL A 72 2.30 2.33 3.56
N THR A 73 2.63 3.49 2.98
CA THR A 73 2.65 4.76 3.72
C THR A 73 1.26 5.32 4.02
N LEU A 74 0.24 4.91 3.26
CA LEU A 74 -1.13 5.39 3.42
C LEU A 74 -2.09 4.22 3.53
N GLU A 75 -3.13 4.37 4.34
CA GLU A 75 -4.20 3.38 4.46
C GLU A 75 -4.77 3.02 3.08
N PRO A 76 -4.84 1.72 2.72
CA PRO A 76 -5.37 1.31 1.42
C PRO A 76 -6.84 1.69 1.20
N CYS A 77 -7.14 2.08 -0.04
CA CYS A 77 -8.52 2.27 -0.48
C CYS A 77 -9.23 0.93 -0.72
N ALA A 78 -10.51 0.97 -1.07
CA ALA A 78 -11.30 -0.25 -1.29
C ALA A 78 -10.71 -1.15 -2.40
N MET A 79 -10.23 -0.56 -3.50
CA MET A 79 -9.59 -1.30 -4.58
C MET A 79 -8.34 -2.04 -4.09
N CYS A 80 -7.47 -1.33 -3.37
CA CYS A 80 -6.23 -1.90 -2.87
C CYS A 80 -6.45 -2.91 -1.75
N ALA A 81 -7.41 -2.66 -0.86
CA ALA A 81 -7.77 -3.62 0.17
C ALA A 81 -8.25 -4.93 -0.45
N GLY A 82 -9.07 -4.85 -1.51
CA GLY A 82 -9.48 -6.03 -2.27
C GLY A 82 -8.31 -6.76 -2.90
N ALA A 83 -7.37 -6.02 -3.50
CA ALA A 83 -6.18 -6.60 -4.10
C ALA A 83 -5.30 -7.30 -3.06
N ILE A 84 -5.15 -6.72 -1.88
CA ILE A 84 -4.40 -7.30 -0.75
C ILE A 84 -5.02 -8.65 -0.35
N ALA A 85 -6.33 -8.68 -0.18
CA ALA A 85 -7.05 -9.90 0.18
C ALA A 85 -6.90 -10.98 -0.91
N GLN A 86 -7.11 -10.60 -2.18
CA GLN A 86 -7.03 -11.53 -3.30
C GLN A 86 -5.62 -12.11 -3.49
N SER A 87 -4.59 -11.34 -3.17
CA SER A 87 -3.20 -11.79 -3.31
C SER A 87 -2.75 -12.70 -2.16
N ARG A 88 -3.59 -12.91 -1.16
CA ARG A 88 -3.30 -13.74 0.02
C ARG A 88 -2.17 -13.21 0.90
N ILE A 89 -1.95 -11.89 0.89
CA ILE A 89 -1.02 -11.25 1.82
C ILE A 89 -1.51 -11.51 3.25
N SER A 90 -0.58 -11.89 4.13
CA SER A 90 -0.90 -12.30 5.50
C SER A 90 -0.99 -11.13 6.47
N HIS A 91 -0.21 -10.08 6.25
CA HIS A 91 -0.11 -8.94 7.15
C HIS A 91 0.00 -7.64 6.35
N LEU A 92 -0.81 -6.67 6.74
CA LEU A 92 -0.76 -5.30 6.22
C LEU A 92 -0.28 -4.36 7.32
N ILE A 93 0.73 -3.56 7.00
CA ILE A 93 1.22 -2.48 7.88
C ILE A 93 1.06 -1.18 7.12
N PHE A 94 0.37 -0.19 7.70
CA PHE A 94 0.27 1.11 7.06
C PHE A 94 0.59 2.26 8.02
N GLY A 95 0.95 3.41 7.45
CA GLY A 95 1.33 4.59 8.22
C GLY A 95 0.17 5.51 8.51
N ALA A 96 -0.15 6.41 7.59
CA ALA A 96 -1.19 7.41 7.78
C ALA A 96 -2.59 6.86 7.46
N TRP A 97 -3.59 7.41 8.14
CA TRP A 97 -5.00 7.13 7.86
C TRP A 97 -5.47 7.96 6.67
N ASP A 98 -6.40 7.41 5.89
CA ASP A 98 -7.05 8.13 4.80
C ASP A 98 -8.53 8.30 5.12
N GLU A 99 -8.89 9.46 5.65
CA GLU A 99 -10.25 9.76 6.10
C GLU A 99 -11.25 9.87 4.95
N LYS A 100 -10.78 10.03 3.71
CA LYS A 100 -11.64 10.21 2.54
C LYS A 100 -11.97 8.90 1.84
N ALA A 101 -10.99 8.01 1.72
CA ALA A 101 -11.13 6.80 0.90
C ALA A 101 -10.60 5.54 1.55
N GLY A 102 -10.13 5.62 2.81
CA GLY A 102 -9.53 4.47 3.50
C GLY A 102 -10.52 3.34 3.73
N ALA A 103 -10.10 2.13 3.45
CA ALA A 103 -10.95 0.94 3.54
C ALA A 103 -10.44 -0.10 4.55
N VAL A 104 -9.59 0.33 5.48
CA VAL A 104 -9.04 -0.53 6.53
C VAL A 104 -9.28 0.13 7.91
N GLY A 105 -10.47 0.71 8.06
CA GLY A 105 -10.92 1.28 9.33
C GLY A 105 -11.46 2.71 9.27
N SER A 106 -11.06 3.52 8.27
CA SER A 106 -11.50 4.92 8.20
C SER A 106 -12.93 5.06 7.67
N VAL A 107 -13.16 4.77 6.39
CA VAL A 107 -14.49 4.87 5.77
C VAL A 107 -15.15 3.49 5.74
N TRP A 108 -14.40 2.49 5.32
CA TRP A 108 -14.83 1.09 5.31
C TRP A 108 -13.79 0.24 6.04
N ASP A 109 -14.13 -1.02 6.28
CA ASP A 109 -13.19 -1.98 6.83
C ASP A 109 -13.29 -3.29 6.05
N VAL A 110 -12.77 -3.29 4.84
CA VAL A 110 -12.87 -4.40 3.90
C VAL A 110 -12.10 -5.63 4.37
N LEU A 111 -10.90 -5.42 4.94
CA LEU A 111 -10.03 -6.54 5.32
C LEU A 111 -10.48 -7.29 6.58
N ARG A 112 -11.23 -6.60 7.47
CA ARG A 112 -11.69 -7.20 8.72
C ARG A 112 -13.18 -7.50 8.73
N ASP A 113 -13.85 -7.40 7.59
CA ASP A 113 -15.25 -7.76 7.46
C ASP A 113 -15.39 -9.25 7.81
N PRO A 114 -16.28 -9.63 8.75
CA PRO A 114 -16.42 -11.04 9.16
C PRO A 114 -16.89 -11.96 8.04
N ARG A 115 -17.44 -11.39 6.95
CA ARG A 115 -17.85 -12.17 5.78
C ARG A 115 -16.69 -12.52 4.85
N SER A 116 -15.53 -11.88 5.02
CA SER A 116 -14.37 -12.14 4.19
C SER A 116 -13.82 -13.53 4.46
N ILE A 117 -13.52 -14.28 3.39
CA ILE A 117 -12.87 -15.58 3.50
C ILE A 117 -11.36 -15.45 3.65
N PHE A 118 -10.81 -14.27 3.34
CA PHE A 118 -9.37 -14.00 3.48
C PHE A 118 -9.12 -13.32 4.81
N LYS A 119 -8.12 -13.80 5.55
CA LYS A 119 -7.74 -13.22 6.85
C LYS A 119 -6.43 -12.48 6.70
N VAL A 120 -6.45 -11.18 6.96
CA VAL A 120 -5.28 -10.31 6.90
C VAL A 120 -5.10 -9.65 8.25
N GLU A 121 -3.93 -9.84 8.86
CA GLU A 121 -3.58 -9.12 10.08
C GLU A 121 -3.24 -7.67 9.72
N VAL A 122 -3.68 -6.71 10.54
CA VAL A 122 -3.51 -5.29 10.25
C VAL A 122 -2.79 -4.59 11.40
N THR A 123 -1.73 -3.85 11.07
CA THR A 123 -1.04 -2.95 11.99
C THR A 123 -1.06 -1.55 11.40
N SER A 124 -1.62 -0.59 12.13
CA SER A 124 -1.78 0.79 11.67
C SER A 124 -0.83 1.74 12.41
N GLY A 125 -0.65 2.94 11.86
CA GLY A 125 0.02 4.04 12.56
C GLY A 125 1.54 3.93 12.66
N VAL A 126 2.18 3.11 11.83
CA VAL A 126 3.64 2.99 11.85
C VAL A 126 4.25 4.18 11.10
N LEU A 127 5.02 5.01 11.81
CA LEU A 127 5.54 6.29 11.32
C LEU A 127 4.42 7.17 10.76
N GLU A 128 3.29 7.20 11.46
CA GLU A 128 2.08 7.90 11.02
C GLU A 128 2.35 9.37 10.71
N ASN A 129 3.08 10.06 11.59
CA ASN A 129 3.33 11.49 11.43
C ASN A 129 4.20 11.78 10.20
N GLU A 130 5.22 10.97 9.97
CA GLU A 130 6.11 11.11 8.81
C GLU A 130 5.36 10.85 7.51
N CYS A 131 4.50 9.84 7.50
CA CYS A 131 3.67 9.51 6.34
C CYS A 131 2.64 10.62 6.06
N ALA A 132 1.99 11.12 7.10
CA ALA A 132 1.01 12.22 6.96
C ALA A 132 1.69 13.51 6.50
N ALA A 133 2.90 13.80 7.00
CA ALA A 133 3.63 15.01 6.63
C ALA A 133 3.97 15.04 5.13
N LEU A 134 4.32 13.89 4.56
CA LEU A 134 4.64 13.79 3.13
C LEU A 134 3.43 14.11 2.26
N LEU A 135 2.25 13.62 2.64
CA LEU A 135 1.00 13.92 1.94
C LEU A 135 0.64 15.40 2.06
N LYS A 136 0.82 15.97 3.25
CA LYS A 136 0.55 17.38 3.52
C LYS A 136 1.45 18.27 2.66
N GLU A 137 2.72 17.92 2.54
CA GLU A 137 3.68 18.63 1.68
C GLU A 137 3.21 18.66 0.23
N PHE A 138 2.78 17.50 -0.29
CA PHE A 138 2.27 17.40 -1.66
C PHE A 138 1.05 18.30 -1.88
N PHE A 139 0.06 18.23 -1.00
CA PHE A 139 -1.18 19.00 -1.17
C PHE A 139 -1.02 20.49 -0.86
N SER A 140 -0.03 20.89 -0.09
CA SER A 140 0.20 22.31 0.21
C SER A 140 0.69 23.10 -1.00
N ASP A 141 1.24 22.42 -2.00
CA ASP A 141 1.75 23.03 -3.22
C ASP A 141 0.68 23.12 -4.33
N LYS A 142 -0.58 22.79 -4.03
CA LYS A 142 -1.69 22.79 -5.01
C LYS A 142 -2.60 24.02 -4.93
#